data_f0078bdb1985efb47d0b65b2ae229bcb
#
_entry.id   f0078bdb1985efb47d0b65b2ae229bcb
#
_cell.length_a   1.000
_cell.length_b   1.000
_cell.length_c   1.000
_cell.angle_alpha   90.00
_cell.angle_beta   90.00
_cell.angle_gamma   90.00
#
_symmetry.space_group_name_H-M   'P 1'
#
loop_
_entity.id
_entity.type
_entity.pdbx_description
1 polymer ?
#
loop_
_entity_poly.entity_id
_entity_poly.type
_entity_poly.pdbx_seq_one_letter_code
_entity_poly.pdbx_strand_id
1 'polypeptide(L)'
;VRWDYLIGIISDSHDNLAAIRKAVEFFNTKQIKAVLHAGDIISPFTVKAFKELNSTLYFVFGNNDGDRVTLAKRFEEIGAVSCGDFGDLTVDGLHIALLHGTDEALVKALARSGDFDIVIRGHTHDPGVRILEGTPIINPGECSGVLSGKCTVATLEVANLNVEITELELD
;
A
#
# COMPACT_ATOMS: atom_id res chain seq x y z
N VAL A 1 23.13 1.48 13.70
CA VAL A 1 22.24 0.35 14.02
C VAL A 1 21.03 0.50 13.09
N ARG A 2 20.93 -0.30 11.99
CA ARG A 2 19.71 -0.40 11.20
C ARG A 2 18.72 -1.20 12.06
N TRP A 3 17.63 -0.59 12.46
CA TRP A 3 16.53 -1.27 13.11
C TRP A 3 15.79 -2.10 12.06
N ASP A 4 15.42 -3.32 12.40
CA ASP A 4 14.67 -4.23 11.52
C ASP A 4 13.20 -3.78 11.45
N TYR A 5 12.96 -2.59 10.85
CA TYR A 5 11.61 -2.09 10.63
C TYR A 5 11.01 -2.65 9.34
N LEU A 6 9.72 -2.89 9.40
CA LEU A 6 8.91 -3.30 8.26
C LEU A 6 8.06 -2.12 7.76
N ILE A 7 7.81 -2.11 6.47
CA ILE A 7 6.77 -1.29 5.83
C ILE A 7 5.63 -2.22 5.46
N GLY A 8 4.41 -1.92 5.90
CA GLY A 8 3.21 -2.60 5.46
C GLY A 8 2.76 -2.05 4.10
N ILE A 9 2.30 -2.90 3.21
CA ILE A 9 1.81 -2.52 1.89
C ILE A 9 0.44 -3.16 1.67
N ILE A 10 -0.54 -2.34 1.30
CA ILE A 10 -1.92 -2.72 1.04
C ILE A 10 -2.42 -2.01 -0.21
N SER A 11 -3.32 -2.59 -0.96
CA SER A 11 -3.96 -1.99 -2.14
C SER A 11 -5.33 -2.59 -2.40
N ASP A 12 -6.11 -1.91 -3.22
CA ASP A 12 -7.34 -2.46 -3.80
C ASP A 12 -8.26 -3.05 -2.71
N SER A 13 -8.51 -2.25 -1.66
CA SER A 13 -9.33 -2.67 -0.52
C SER A 13 -10.84 -2.61 -0.78
N HIS A 14 -11.29 -1.83 -1.79
CA HIS A 14 -12.64 -1.82 -2.36
C HIS A 14 -13.76 -1.96 -1.33
N ASP A 15 -13.74 -1.11 -0.28
CA ASP A 15 -14.76 -1.10 0.78
C ASP A 15 -14.94 -2.41 1.56
N ASN A 16 -14.05 -3.42 1.40
CA ASN A 16 -14.12 -4.64 2.19
C ASN A 16 -13.63 -4.40 3.62
N LEU A 17 -14.56 -3.94 4.47
CA LEU A 17 -14.25 -3.56 5.85
C LEU A 17 -13.70 -4.74 6.69
N ALA A 18 -14.13 -5.97 6.41
CA ALA A 18 -13.64 -7.15 7.11
C ALA A 18 -12.17 -7.41 6.77
N ALA A 19 -11.83 -7.40 5.48
CA ALA A 19 -10.46 -7.56 5.01
C ALA A 19 -9.53 -6.44 5.51
N ILE A 20 -10.00 -5.18 5.49
CA ILE A 20 -9.24 -4.03 5.99
C ILE A 20 -8.94 -4.20 7.49
N ARG A 21 -9.92 -4.58 8.31
CA ARG A 21 -9.68 -4.82 9.75
C ARG A 21 -8.68 -5.94 9.97
N LYS A 22 -8.77 -7.02 9.19
CA LYS A 22 -7.81 -8.14 9.27
C LYS A 22 -6.40 -7.71 8.87
N ALA A 23 -6.27 -6.84 7.84
CA ALA A 23 -5.00 -6.25 7.45
C ALA A 23 -4.42 -5.36 8.58
N VAL A 24 -5.25 -4.52 9.20
CA VAL A 24 -4.86 -3.68 10.34
C VAL A 24 -4.40 -4.53 11.52
N GLU A 25 -5.15 -5.57 11.90
CA GLU A 25 -4.76 -6.52 12.94
C GLU A 25 -3.40 -7.16 12.61
N PHE A 26 -3.23 -7.66 11.39
CA PHE A 26 -1.97 -8.25 10.93
C PHE A 26 -0.81 -7.26 11.05
N PHE A 27 -0.95 -6.04 10.53
CA PHE A 27 0.10 -5.02 10.63
C PHE A 27 0.43 -4.66 12.08
N ASN A 28 -0.57 -4.57 12.95
CA ASN A 28 -0.37 -4.26 14.37
C ASN A 28 0.37 -5.37 15.14
N THR A 29 0.40 -6.61 14.63
CA THR A 29 1.21 -7.70 15.22
C THR A 29 2.69 -7.61 14.85
N LYS A 30 3.04 -6.75 13.89
CA LYS A 30 4.40 -6.58 13.36
C LYS A 30 5.01 -5.24 13.82
N GLN A 31 6.31 -5.10 13.69
CA GLN A 31 7.00 -3.81 13.93
C GLN A 31 6.94 -2.93 12.67
N ILE A 32 5.72 -2.52 12.30
CA ILE A 32 5.49 -1.70 11.11
C ILE A 32 5.80 -0.23 11.39
N LYS A 33 6.67 0.36 10.59
CA LYS A 33 7.03 1.79 10.65
C LYS A 33 5.97 2.68 10.00
N ALA A 34 5.50 2.25 8.84
CA ALA A 34 4.48 2.91 8.05
C ALA A 34 3.69 1.89 7.25
N VAL A 35 2.44 2.19 6.93
CA VAL A 35 1.63 1.43 5.99
C VAL A 35 1.41 2.28 4.74
N LEU A 36 1.63 1.71 3.57
CA LEU A 36 1.46 2.35 2.26
C LEU A 36 0.28 1.71 1.54
N HIS A 37 -0.76 2.50 1.25
CA HIS A 37 -1.93 2.05 0.50
C HIS A 37 -1.86 2.54 -0.95
N ALA A 38 -1.77 1.62 -1.89
CA ALA A 38 -1.58 1.93 -3.31
C ALA A 38 -2.88 2.22 -4.08
N GLY A 39 -3.93 2.71 -3.39
CA GLY A 39 -5.16 3.20 -4.04
C GLY A 39 -6.30 2.19 -4.11
N ASP A 40 -7.44 2.66 -4.63
CA ASP A 40 -8.72 1.94 -4.66
C ASP A 40 -9.23 1.56 -3.26
N ILE A 41 -9.35 2.59 -2.40
CA ILE A 41 -10.01 2.52 -1.09
C ILE A 41 -11.54 2.52 -1.25
N ILE A 42 -12.04 3.42 -2.08
CA ILE A 42 -13.38 3.73 -2.57
C ILE A 42 -14.10 4.75 -1.69
N SER A 43 -14.64 4.35 -0.55
CA SER A 43 -15.58 5.20 0.22
C SER A 43 -14.95 5.82 1.46
N PRO A 44 -15.27 7.09 1.78
CA PRO A 44 -14.75 7.77 2.97
C PRO A 44 -15.09 7.07 4.30
N PHE A 45 -16.15 6.27 4.36
CA PHE A 45 -16.53 5.55 5.59
C PHE A 45 -15.58 4.40 5.94
N THR A 46 -14.76 3.92 5.00
CA THR A 46 -13.73 2.88 5.25
C THR A 46 -12.69 3.31 6.27
N VAL A 47 -12.53 4.61 6.51
CA VAL A 47 -11.67 5.16 7.56
C VAL A 47 -11.89 4.49 8.91
N LYS A 48 -13.12 4.04 9.21
CA LYS A 48 -13.45 3.34 10.45
C LYS A 48 -12.67 2.05 10.65
N ALA A 49 -12.34 1.35 9.56
CA ALA A 49 -11.59 0.11 9.61
C ALA A 49 -10.09 0.32 9.82
N PHE A 50 -9.56 1.52 9.52
CA PHE A 50 -8.16 1.89 9.73
C PHE A 50 -7.88 2.56 11.08
N LYS A 51 -8.91 2.90 11.89
CA LYS A 51 -8.74 3.66 13.14
C LYS A 51 -7.80 3.01 14.16
N GLU A 52 -7.76 1.69 14.17
CA GLU A 52 -6.95 0.91 15.13
C GLU A 52 -5.52 0.64 14.60
N LEU A 53 -5.16 1.19 13.44
CA LEU A 53 -3.80 1.04 12.91
C LEU A 53 -2.81 1.83 13.77
N ASN A 54 -1.79 1.15 14.29
CA ASN A 54 -0.79 1.74 15.20
C ASN A 54 0.30 2.55 14.47
N SER A 55 0.42 2.40 13.15
CA SER A 55 1.42 3.09 12.32
C SER A 55 0.78 4.13 11.41
N THR A 56 1.59 5.09 10.95
CA THR A 56 1.12 6.10 9.99
C THR A 56 0.75 5.44 8.67
N LEU A 57 -0.45 5.75 8.18
CA LEU A 57 -0.93 5.35 6.85
C LEU A 57 -0.64 6.45 5.84
N TYR A 58 0.08 6.12 4.78
CA TYR A 58 0.21 6.95 3.57
C TYR A 58 -0.60 6.32 2.46
N PHE A 59 -1.33 7.10 1.68
CA PHE A 59 -2.13 6.55 0.60
C PHE A 59 -2.14 7.43 -0.64
N VAL A 60 -2.30 6.80 -1.79
CA VAL A 60 -2.60 7.43 -3.07
C VAL A 60 -4.02 7.10 -3.50
N PHE A 61 -4.56 7.87 -4.44
CA PHE A 61 -5.83 7.55 -5.06
C PHE A 61 -5.67 6.54 -6.20
N GLY A 62 -6.63 5.65 -6.32
CA GLY A 62 -6.81 4.78 -7.46
C GLY A 62 -7.87 5.29 -8.44
N ASN A 63 -8.13 4.53 -9.48
CA ASN A 63 -9.11 4.91 -10.52
C ASN A 63 -10.57 4.76 -10.06
N ASN A 64 -10.83 3.97 -9.02
CA ASN A 64 -12.17 3.79 -8.46
C ASN A 64 -12.46 4.73 -7.28
N ASP A 65 -11.49 5.50 -6.78
CA ASP A 65 -11.68 6.47 -5.71
C ASP A 65 -12.43 7.70 -6.24
N GLY A 66 -13.74 7.80 -5.95
CA GLY A 66 -14.63 8.81 -6.50
C GLY A 66 -14.62 10.14 -5.72
N ASP A 67 -15.05 10.13 -4.47
CA ASP A 67 -15.08 11.32 -3.61
C ASP A 67 -13.74 11.50 -2.88
N ARG A 68 -12.71 11.83 -3.65
CA ARG A 68 -11.32 11.96 -3.17
C ARG A 68 -11.16 13.05 -2.11
N VAL A 69 -11.94 14.13 -2.20
CA VAL A 69 -11.87 15.24 -1.25
C VAL A 69 -12.35 14.81 0.13
N THR A 70 -13.51 14.17 0.20
CA THR A 70 -14.05 13.68 1.48
C THR A 70 -13.21 12.53 2.01
N LEU A 71 -12.73 11.64 1.14
CA LEU A 71 -11.87 10.52 1.51
C LEU A 71 -10.58 11.02 2.16
N ALA A 72 -9.85 11.93 1.52
CA ALA A 72 -8.64 12.52 2.09
C ALA A 72 -8.91 13.15 3.45
N LYS A 73 -9.93 14.02 3.54
CA LYS A 73 -10.30 14.69 4.79
C LYS A 73 -10.60 13.72 5.93
N ARG A 74 -11.35 12.65 5.66
CA ARG A 74 -11.69 11.64 6.68
C ARG A 74 -10.47 10.84 7.14
N PHE A 75 -9.57 10.52 6.23
CA PHE A 75 -8.34 9.81 6.56
C PHE A 75 -7.34 10.70 7.31
N GLU A 76 -7.27 11.99 7.00
CA GLU A 76 -6.47 12.97 7.76
C GLU A 76 -6.96 13.08 9.22
N GLU A 77 -8.26 12.93 9.50
CA GLU A 77 -8.81 12.94 10.87
C GLU A 77 -8.24 11.82 11.76
N ILE A 78 -7.73 10.73 11.18
CA ILE A 78 -7.07 9.63 11.91
C ILE A 78 -5.53 9.67 11.80
N GLY A 79 -4.97 10.77 11.28
CA GLY A 79 -3.53 10.96 11.14
C GLY A 79 -2.92 10.31 9.90
N ALA A 80 -3.74 9.85 8.94
CA ALA A 80 -3.23 9.36 7.66
C ALA A 80 -2.81 10.52 6.75
N VAL A 81 -1.91 10.25 5.82
CA VAL A 81 -1.34 11.23 4.89
C VAL A 81 -1.79 10.91 3.46
N SER A 82 -2.54 11.83 2.86
CA SER A 82 -2.88 11.74 1.44
C SER A 82 -1.72 12.22 0.57
N CYS A 83 -1.28 11.36 -0.34
CA CYS A 83 -0.23 11.69 -1.32
C CYS A 83 -0.82 12.09 -2.69
N GLY A 84 -2.14 12.18 -2.82
CA GLY A 84 -2.78 12.46 -4.11
C GLY A 84 -2.70 11.26 -5.06
N ASP A 85 -2.35 11.50 -6.32
CA ASP A 85 -2.21 10.43 -7.32
C ASP A 85 -0.83 9.76 -7.32
N PHE A 86 0.16 10.41 -6.73
CA PHE A 86 1.55 9.94 -6.67
C PHE A 86 2.22 10.33 -5.35
N GLY A 87 2.81 9.36 -4.67
CA GLY A 87 3.59 9.56 -3.47
C GLY A 87 5.08 9.42 -3.77
N ASP A 88 5.82 10.51 -3.57
CA ASP A 88 7.28 10.54 -3.51
C ASP A 88 7.66 10.53 -2.02
N LEU A 89 8.04 9.38 -1.50
CA LEU A 89 8.15 9.14 -0.07
C LEU A 89 9.57 8.70 0.30
N THR A 90 10.03 9.21 1.44
CA THR A 90 11.21 8.64 2.09
C THR A 90 10.83 8.05 3.44
N VAL A 91 10.92 6.74 3.57
CA VAL A 91 10.64 6.01 4.80
C VAL A 91 11.89 5.29 5.26
N ASP A 92 12.43 5.69 6.40
CA ASP A 92 13.63 5.10 7.03
C ASP A 92 14.86 5.09 6.09
N GLY A 93 14.98 6.12 5.25
CA GLY A 93 16.04 6.29 4.26
C GLY A 93 15.81 5.57 2.93
N LEU A 94 14.69 4.88 2.76
CA LEU A 94 14.28 4.23 1.52
C LEU A 94 13.43 5.19 0.70
N HIS A 95 13.85 5.49 -0.53
CA HIS A 95 13.13 6.38 -1.45
C HIS A 95 12.14 5.58 -2.28
N ILE A 96 10.85 5.85 -2.11
CA ILE A 96 9.74 5.02 -2.59
C ILE A 96 8.84 5.82 -3.52
N ALA A 97 8.60 5.31 -4.73
CA ALA A 97 7.51 5.74 -5.59
C ALA A 97 6.24 4.94 -5.23
N LEU A 98 5.19 5.62 -4.78
CA LEU A 98 3.89 5.03 -4.49
C LEU A 98 2.85 5.54 -5.49
N LEU A 99 2.21 4.65 -6.24
CA LEU A 99 1.15 4.99 -7.18
C LEU A 99 0.16 3.84 -7.32
N HIS A 100 -1.04 4.13 -7.83
CA HIS A 100 -1.99 3.05 -8.10
C HIS A 100 -1.56 2.18 -9.29
N GLY A 101 -0.99 2.79 -10.33
CA GLY A 101 -0.35 2.06 -11.42
C GLY A 101 -1.28 1.61 -12.54
N THR A 102 -2.32 2.40 -12.85
CA THR A 102 -3.19 2.20 -14.02
C THR A 102 -2.44 2.30 -15.35
N ASP A 103 -1.38 3.10 -15.39
CA ASP A 103 -0.51 3.26 -16.54
C ASP A 103 0.81 2.47 -16.34
N GLU A 104 0.90 1.33 -17.02
CA GLU A 104 2.08 0.46 -16.95
C GLU A 104 3.35 1.12 -17.53
N ALA A 105 3.20 2.07 -18.48
CA ALA A 105 4.34 2.80 -19.01
C ALA A 105 4.94 3.72 -17.95
N LEU A 106 4.10 4.37 -17.14
CA LEU A 106 4.54 5.21 -16.03
C LEU A 106 5.24 4.37 -14.96
N VAL A 107 4.67 3.22 -14.57
CA VAL A 107 5.29 2.30 -13.60
C VAL A 107 6.70 1.90 -14.05
N LYS A 108 6.85 1.53 -15.33
CA LYS A 108 8.15 1.17 -15.91
C LYS A 108 9.11 2.36 -15.98
N ALA A 109 8.63 3.55 -16.31
CA ALA A 109 9.45 4.76 -16.37
C ALA A 109 10.02 5.10 -14.99
N LEU A 110 9.21 5.03 -13.93
CA LEU A 110 9.65 5.26 -12.54
C LEU A 110 10.72 4.22 -12.12
N ALA A 111 10.50 2.95 -12.43
CA ALA A 111 11.46 1.91 -12.10
C ALA A 111 12.79 2.07 -12.85
N ARG A 112 12.77 2.63 -14.08
CA ARG A 112 13.97 2.89 -14.90
C ARG A 112 14.65 4.22 -14.60
N SER A 113 14.00 5.13 -13.89
CA SER A 113 14.56 6.47 -13.64
C SER A 113 15.86 6.43 -12.84
N GLY A 114 16.00 5.42 -11.97
CA GLY A 114 17.12 5.37 -11.01
C GLY A 114 16.94 6.31 -9.83
N ASP A 115 15.81 7.03 -9.76
CA ASP A 115 15.54 7.99 -8.68
C ASP A 115 14.95 7.31 -7.43
N PHE A 116 14.33 6.14 -7.59
CA PHE A 116 13.66 5.42 -6.52
C PHE A 116 14.33 4.07 -6.23
N ASP A 117 14.43 3.74 -4.95
CA ASP A 117 14.87 2.42 -4.51
C ASP A 117 13.82 1.35 -4.79
N ILE A 118 12.54 1.73 -4.74
CA ILE A 118 11.38 0.84 -4.91
C ILE A 118 10.22 1.58 -5.55
N VAL A 119 9.46 0.86 -6.38
CA VAL A 119 8.15 1.28 -6.89
C VAL A 119 7.07 0.39 -6.28
N ILE A 120 6.07 0.97 -5.64
CA ILE A 120 4.91 0.27 -5.06
C ILE A 120 3.66 0.62 -5.86
N ARG A 121 2.92 -0.39 -6.27
CA ARG A 121 1.71 -0.25 -7.09
C ARG A 121 0.62 -1.24 -6.68
N GLY A 122 -0.61 -1.00 -7.14
CA GLY A 122 -1.77 -1.89 -7.06
C GLY A 122 -2.38 -2.16 -8.44
N HIS A 123 -3.69 -1.97 -8.58
CA HIS A 123 -4.50 -1.98 -9.79
C HIS A 123 -4.68 -3.33 -10.50
N THR A 124 -3.62 -4.08 -10.70
CA THR A 124 -3.71 -5.37 -11.41
C THR A 124 -4.25 -6.51 -10.55
N HIS A 125 -4.34 -6.31 -9.24
CA HIS A 125 -4.74 -7.30 -8.23
C HIS A 125 -3.85 -8.55 -8.20
N ASP A 126 -2.71 -8.54 -8.90
CA ASP A 126 -1.77 -9.66 -9.03
C ASP A 126 -0.58 -9.46 -8.09
N PRO A 127 -0.52 -10.23 -6.97
CA PRO A 127 0.52 -10.05 -5.97
C PRO A 127 1.88 -10.52 -6.47
N GLY A 128 2.92 -9.76 -6.19
CA GLY A 128 4.28 -10.19 -6.52
C GLY A 128 5.30 -9.06 -6.53
N VAL A 129 6.53 -9.47 -6.79
CA VAL A 129 7.67 -8.57 -6.97
C VAL A 129 8.30 -8.82 -8.32
N ARG A 130 8.48 -7.74 -9.09
CA ARG A 130 9.19 -7.77 -10.37
C ARG A 130 10.38 -6.82 -10.30
N ILE A 131 11.56 -7.28 -10.68
CA ILE A 131 12.74 -6.43 -10.79
C ILE A 131 12.85 -5.88 -12.22
N LEU A 132 12.94 -4.57 -12.35
CA LEU A 132 13.17 -3.90 -13.63
C LEU A 132 14.40 -3.00 -13.51
N GLU A 133 15.46 -3.34 -14.26
CA GLU A 133 16.75 -2.63 -14.25
C GLU A 133 17.32 -2.39 -12.84
N GLY A 134 17.12 -3.37 -11.96
CA GLY A 134 17.59 -3.32 -10.58
C GLY A 134 16.59 -2.77 -9.57
N THR A 135 15.52 -2.09 -10.01
CA THR A 135 14.50 -1.54 -9.13
C THR A 135 13.35 -2.53 -8.91
N PRO A 136 13.04 -2.91 -7.66
CA PRO A 136 11.86 -3.71 -7.35
C PRO A 136 10.56 -2.94 -7.60
N ILE A 137 9.62 -3.60 -8.29
CA ILE A 137 8.23 -3.15 -8.42
C ILE A 137 7.39 -4.12 -7.60
N ILE A 138 6.73 -3.62 -6.56
CA ILE A 138 5.98 -4.44 -5.61
C ILE A 138 4.49 -4.19 -5.81
N ASN A 139 3.73 -5.28 -5.94
CA ASN A 139 2.28 -5.27 -5.86
C ASN A 139 1.84 -6.18 -4.71
N PRO A 140 1.13 -5.67 -3.68
CA PRO A 140 0.68 -6.51 -2.57
C PRO A 140 -0.47 -7.44 -2.95
N GLY A 141 -1.01 -7.31 -4.17
CA GLY A 141 -2.29 -7.90 -4.57
C GLY A 141 -3.48 -7.08 -4.09
N GLU A 142 -4.64 -7.67 -4.05
CA GLU A 142 -5.86 -7.03 -3.57
C GLU A 142 -6.17 -7.39 -2.12
N CYS A 143 -6.40 -6.38 -1.29
CA CYS A 143 -6.89 -6.62 0.07
C CYS A 143 -8.36 -7.10 0.05
N SER A 144 -9.12 -6.68 -0.95
CA SER A 144 -10.56 -6.97 -1.03
C SER A 144 -10.90 -8.43 -1.32
N GLY A 145 -10.07 -9.14 -2.08
CA GLY A 145 -10.35 -10.49 -2.55
C GLY A 145 -11.48 -10.58 -3.58
N VAL A 146 -11.90 -9.46 -4.17
CA VAL A 146 -13.09 -9.41 -5.07
C VAL A 146 -12.84 -10.11 -6.39
N LEU A 147 -11.64 -9.99 -6.97
CA LEU A 147 -11.32 -10.59 -8.27
C LEU A 147 -10.62 -11.93 -8.14
N SER A 148 -9.62 -12.04 -7.28
CA SER A 148 -8.82 -13.27 -7.12
C SER A 148 -9.44 -14.28 -6.15
N GLY A 149 -10.36 -13.85 -5.29
CA GLY A 149 -10.86 -14.64 -4.16
C GLY A 149 -9.90 -14.69 -2.97
N LYS A 150 -8.76 -13.99 -3.04
CA LYS A 150 -7.72 -13.98 -2.01
C LYS A 150 -7.46 -12.57 -1.52
N CYS A 151 -7.57 -12.38 -0.20
CA CYS A 151 -7.22 -11.12 0.44
C CYS A 151 -5.73 -11.12 0.76
N THR A 152 -4.95 -10.24 0.13
CA THR A 152 -3.50 -10.20 0.31
C THR A 152 -3.00 -8.83 0.75
N VAL A 153 -1.92 -8.85 1.50
CA VAL A 153 -1.10 -7.68 1.86
C VAL A 153 0.37 -8.06 1.73
N ALA A 154 1.26 -7.08 1.81
CA ALA A 154 2.68 -7.35 1.83
C ALA A 154 3.37 -6.67 3.02
N THR A 155 4.51 -7.22 3.42
CA THR A 155 5.49 -6.54 4.28
C THR A 155 6.82 -6.46 3.55
N LEU A 156 7.47 -5.30 3.67
CA LEU A 156 8.78 -5.03 3.12
C LEU A 156 9.77 -4.79 4.26
N GLU A 157 10.82 -5.58 4.31
CA GLU A 157 11.93 -5.38 5.23
C GLU A 157 12.90 -4.33 4.68
N VAL A 158 13.04 -3.20 5.38
CA VAL A 158 13.82 -2.06 4.89
C VAL A 158 15.32 -2.39 4.77
N ALA A 159 15.84 -3.28 5.63
CA ALA A 159 17.26 -3.58 5.70
C ALA A 159 17.82 -4.30 4.47
N ASN A 160 17.03 -5.19 3.86
CA ASN A 160 17.47 -6.08 2.77
C ASN A 160 16.52 -6.11 1.56
N LEU A 161 15.43 -5.31 1.60
CA LEU A 161 14.37 -5.22 0.59
C LEU A 161 13.63 -6.56 0.37
N ASN A 162 13.63 -7.43 1.38
CA ASN A 162 12.84 -8.66 1.33
C ASN A 162 11.34 -8.35 1.44
N VAL A 163 10.56 -8.93 0.56
CA VAL A 163 9.10 -8.75 0.49
C VAL A 163 8.41 -10.07 0.78
N GLU A 164 7.50 -10.06 1.73
CA GLU A 164 6.62 -11.17 2.04
C GLU A 164 5.18 -10.82 1.67
N ILE A 165 4.56 -11.60 0.79
CA ILE A 165 3.13 -11.52 0.49
C ILE A 165 2.39 -12.46 1.43
N THR A 166 1.39 -11.93 2.14
CA THR A 166 0.59 -12.71 3.10
C THR A 166 -0.86 -12.74 2.67
N GLU A 167 -1.43 -13.92 2.56
CA GLU A 167 -2.87 -14.12 2.39
C GLU A 167 -3.55 -14.02 3.76
N LEU A 168 -4.55 -13.15 3.86
CA LEU A 168 -5.34 -12.94 5.07
C LEU A 168 -6.53 -13.89 5.08
N GLU A 169 -6.68 -14.67 6.14
CA GLU A 169 -7.87 -15.48 6.35
C GLU A 169 -8.99 -14.63 6.94
N LEU A 170 -10.10 -14.53 6.25
CA LEU A 170 -11.32 -13.90 6.75
C LEU A 170 -12.18 -14.95 7.46
N ASP A 171 -12.60 -14.65 8.69
CA ASP A 171 -13.46 -15.51 9.50
C ASP A 171 -14.89 -15.57 8.95
#